data_548495d7c58e460c3d5c234822578f44
#
_entry.id   548495d7c58e460c3d5c234822578f44
#
_cell.length_a   1.000
_cell.length_b   1.000
_cell.length_c   1.000
_cell.angle_alpha   90.00
_cell.angle_beta   90.00
_cell.angle_gamma   90.00
#
_symmetry.space_group_name_H-M   'P 1'
#
loop_
_entity.id
_entity.type
_entity.pdbx_description
1 polymer ?
#
loop_
_entity_poly.entity_id
_entity_poly.type
_entity_poly.pdbx_seq_one_letter_code
_entity_poly.pdbx_strand_id
1 'polypeptide(L)'
;MSQVHIFVSYSHDDARWFADDKLMPRLIKSLEIIGAEVWYDHRRLGGGDPWKQEIVDAIKKAHIAILLVSRNFLNSDFIREIEIPRIERRFDQGELIVVPILVGHCNWQNVRMLSRPQMVPGKPTPLISYLDSPAE
;
A
#
# COMPACT_ATOMS: atom_id res chain seq x y z
N MET A 1 3.64 -6.34 25.26
CA MET A 1 4.07 -5.51 24.14
C MET A 1 2.99 -5.40 23.10
N SER A 2 2.76 -4.18 22.65
CA SER A 2 1.77 -3.97 21.60
C SER A 2 2.28 -4.50 20.29
N GLN A 3 1.40 -5.15 19.55
CA GLN A 3 1.71 -5.61 18.22
C GLN A 3 1.67 -4.44 17.24
N VAL A 4 2.58 -4.42 16.29
CA VAL A 4 2.59 -3.38 15.25
C VAL A 4 1.53 -3.71 14.21
N HIS A 5 0.69 -2.74 13.90
CA HIS A 5 -0.36 -2.88 12.88
C HIS A 5 0.08 -2.20 11.60
N ILE A 6 0.07 -2.94 10.52
CA ILE A 6 0.48 -2.44 9.21
C ILE A 6 -0.70 -2.52 8.25
N PHE A 7 -1.02 -1.38 7.62
CA PHE A 7 -2.04 -1.33 6.60
C PHE A 7 -1.37 -1.30 5.23
N VAL A 8 -1.78 -2.19 4.33
CA VAL A 8 -1.23 -2.23 2.97
C VAL A 8 -2.32 -1.80 1.99
N SER A 9 -2.07 -0.70 1.28
CA SER A 9 -2.99 -0.18 0.29
C SER A 9 -2.49 -0.52 -1.11
N TYR A 10 -3.38 -1.04 -1.93
CA TYR A 10 -3.04 -1.41 -3.31
C TYR A 10 -4.31 -1.42 -4.17
N SER A 11 -4.13 -1.32 -5.47
CA SER A 11 -5.24 -1.43 -6.41
C SER A 11 -5.46 -2.89 -6.77
N HIS A 12 -6.72 -3.33 -6.74
CA HIS A 12 -7.06 -4.69 -7.15
C HIS A 12 -6.81 -4.92 -8.64
N ASP A 13 -6.69 -3.86 -9.42
CA ASP A 13 -6.36 -3.98 -10.83
C ASP A 13 -4.90 -4.37 -11.05
N ASP A 14 -4.10 -4.40 -9.99
CA ASP A 14 -2.72 -4.87 -10.03
C ASP A 14 -2.63 -6.36 -9.72
N ALA A 15 -3.56 -7.15 -10.25
CA ALA A 15 -3.68 -8.57 -9.93
C ALA A 15 -2.38 -9.35 -10.14
N ARG A 16 -1.53 -8.88 -11.04
CA ARG A 16 -0.24 -9.52 -11.29
C ARG A 16 0.64 -9.59 -10.02
N TRP A 17 0.35 -8.75 -9.05
CA TRP A 17 1.11 -8.68 -7.79
C TRP A 17 0.59 -9.63 -6.72
N PHE A 18 -0.54 -10.30 -7.00
CA PHE A 18 -1.21 -11.12 -5.99
C PHE A 18 -1.15 -12.61 -6.26
N ALA A 19 -0.48 -13.02 -7.32
CA ALA A 19 -0.27 -14.44 -7.57
C ALA A 19 0.82 -14.96 -6.63
N ASP A 20 0.82 -16.26 -6.41
CA ASP A 20 1.88 -16.89 -5.63
C ASP A 20 3.24 -16.51 -6.20
N ASP A 21 4.21 -16.33 -5.32
CA ASP A 21 5.58 -15.94 -5.67
C ASP A 21 5.71 -14.51 -6.18
N LYS A 22 4.64 -13.73 -6.10
CA LYS A 22 4.73 -12.32 -6.45
C LYS A 22 5.00 -11.48 -5.21
N LEU A 23 5.18 -10.17 -5.43
CA LEU A 23 5.58 -9.24 -4.38
C LEU A 23 4.65 -9.25 -3.17
N MET A 24 3.34 -9.18 -3.43
CA MET A 24 2.37 -8.96 -2.36
C MET A 24 2.33 -10.09 -1.33
N PRO A 25 2.18 -11.37 -1.73
CA PRO A 25 2.17 -12.44 -0.74
C PRO A 25 3.47 -12.55 0.03
N ARG A 26 4.59 -12.31 -0.63
CA ARG A 26 5.90 -12.39 0.04
C ARG A 26 6.08 -11.27 1.04
N LEU A 27 5.66 -10.07 0.67
CA LEU A 27 5.73 -8.92 1.57
C LEU A 27 4.93 -9.17 2.83
N ILE A 28 3.67 -9.59 2.67
CA ILE A 28 2.80 -9.83 3.80
C ILE A 28 3.35 -10.91 4.72
N LYS A 29 3.80 -12.01 4.14
CA LYS A 29 4.34 -13.10 4.93
C LYS A 29 5.59 -12.67 5.71
N SER A 30 6.46 -11.90 5.07
CA SER A 30 7.68 -11.42 5.73
C SER A 30 7.35 -10.54 6.92
N LEU A 31 6.35 -9.67 6.76
CA LEU A 31 5.95 -8.78 7.86
C LEU A 31 5.31 -9.56 8.99
N GLU A 32 4.53 -10.59 8.69
CA GLU A 32 3.90 -11.40 9.71
C GLU A 32 4.92 -12.24 10.50
N ILE A 33 5.96 -12.69 9.83
CA ILE A 33 7.02 -13.47 10.48
C ILE A 33 7.71 -12.63 11.56
N ILE A 34 7.89 -11.34 11.35
CA ILE A 34 8.54 -10.49 12.35
C ILE A 34 7.55 -9.99 13.41
N GLY A 35 6.33 -10.48 13.40
CA GLY A 35 5.37 -10.20 14.46
C GLY A 35 4.38 -9.08 14.18
N ALA A 36 4.33 -8.56 12.97
CA ALA A 36 3.38 -7.52 12.64
C ALA A 36 2.02 -8.13 12.31
N GLU A 37 0.96 -7.39 12.64
CA GLU A 37 -0.38 -7.73 12.17
C GLU A 37 -0.63 -6.91 10.92
N VAL A 38 -0.82 -7.61 9.80
CA VAL A 38 -0.95 -6.96 8.50
C VAL A 38 -2.38 -7.00 8.03
N TRP A 39 -2.92 -5.84 7.70
CA TRP A 39 -4.24 -5.74 7.13
C TRP A 39 -4.14 -5.32 5.67
N TYR A 40 -4.81 -6.04 4.79
CA TYR A 40 -4.92 -5.67 3.38
C TYR A 40 -6.26 -6.16 2.87
N ASP A 41 -6.81 -5.44 1.90
CA ASP A 41 -8.12 -5.80 1.36
C ASP A 41 -7.98 -6.84 0.26
N HIS A 42 -8.19 -8.10 0.62
CA HIS A 42 -8.12 -9.20 -0.32
C HIS A 42 -9.51 -9.69 -0.74
N ARG A 43 -10.55 -8.99 -0.32
CA ARG A 43 -11.93 -9.40 -0.58
C ARG A 43 -12.69 -8.32 -1.30
N ARG A 44 -12.45 -8.04 -2.46
CA ARG A 44 -13.22 -7.05 -3.21
C ARG A 44 -14.56 -7.61 -3.60
N LEU A 45 -15.36 -7.95 -2.66
CA LEU A 45 -16.60 -8.61 -2.96
C LEU A 45 -17.73 -7.62 -3.10
N GLY A 46 -17.92 -7.14 -4.29
CA GLY A 46 -19.17 -6.55 -4.62
C GLY A 46 -19.77 -5.52 -3.67
N GLY A 47 -18.95 -4.62 -3.20
CA GLY A 47 -19.44 -3.37 -2.70
C GLY A 47 -20.37 -3.37 -1.51
N GLY A 48 -20.15 -4.20 -0.56
CA GLY A 48 -20.90 -4.06 0.67
C GLY A 48 -20.29 -2.96 1.52
N ASP A 49 -21.11 -2.22 2.22
CA ASP A 49 -20.63 -1.17 3.13
C ASP A 49 -19.69 -1.69 4.21
N PRO A 50 -19.85 -2.93 4.72
CA PRO A 50 -18.95 -3.43 5.76
C PRO A 50 -17.49 -3.42 5.39
N TRP A 51 -17.13 -3.72 4.14
CA TRP A 51 -15.70 -3.75 3.77
C TRP A 51 -15.09 -2.35 3.79
N LYS A 52 -15.86 -1.34 3.43
CA LYS A 52 -15.39 0.05 3.46
C LYS A 52 -15.10 0.47 4.90
N GLN A 53 -15.97 0.11 5.83
CA GLN A 53 -15.75 0.43 7.22
C GLN A 53 -14.53 -0.31 7.78
N GLU A 54 -14.32 -1.54 7.35
CA GLU A 54 -13.15 -2.30 7.77
C GLU A 54 -11.86 -1.61 7.35
N ILE A 55 -11.83 -1.07 6.12
CA ILE A 55 -10.66 -0.32 5.63
C ILE A 55 -10.44 0.93 6.47
N VAL A 56 -11.49 1.68 6.72
CA VAL A 56 -11.38 2.90 7.53
C VAL A 56 -10.86 2.57 8.92
N ASP A 57 -11.38 1.51 9.53
CA ASP A 57 -10.94 1.12 10.86
C ASP A 57 -9.49 0.64 10.87
N ALA A 58 -9.08 -0.08 9.82
CA ALA A 58 -7.71 -0.55 9.71
C ALA A 58 -6.73 0.62 9.59
N ILE A 59 -7.10 1.65 8.85
CA ILE A 59 -6.26 2.85 8.74
C ILE A 59 -6.14 3.54 10.10
N LYS A 60 -7.23 3.60 10.85
CA LYS A 60 -7.21 4.22 12.18
C LYS A 60 -6.28 3.50 13.15
N LYS A 61 -6.18 2.18 13.03
CA LYS A 61 -5.36 1.38 13.93
C LYS A 61 -3.91 1.27 13.48
N ALA A 62 -3.61 1.57 12.25
CA ALA A 62 -2.29 1.31 11.68
C ALA A 62 -1.22 2.19 12.32
N HIS A 63 -0.06 1.61 12.51
CA HIS A 63 1.16 2.33 12.88
C HIS A 63 1.97 2.65 11.64
N ILE A 64 1.85 1.81 10.62
CA ILE A 64 2.58 1.95 9.36
C ILE A 64 1.59 1.70 8.22
N ALA A 65 1.63 2.55 7.20
CA ALA A 65 0.87 2.35 5.98
C ALA A 65 1.86 2.13 4.83
N ILE A 66 1.72 0.98 4.17
CA ILE A 66 2.51 0.67 2.97
C ILE A 66 1.62 0.90 1.77
N LEU A 67 2.06 1.74 0.85
CA LEU A 67 1.29 2.09 -0.33
C LEU A 67 1.99 1.50 -1.56
N LEU A 68 1.33 0.57 -2.24
CA LEU A 68 1.90 -0.06 -3.44
C LEU A 68 1.51 0.79 -4.65
N VAL A 69 2.39 1.70 -5.02
CA VAL A 69 2.09 2.76 -5.96
C VAL A 69 2.29 2.31 -7.40
N SER A 70 1.24 2.45 -8.19
CA SER A 70 1.22 2.10 -9.60
C SER A 70 0.24 3.04 -10.30
N ARG A 71 0.14 2.94 -11.62
CA ARG A 71 -0.85 3.70 -12.35
C ARG A 71 -2.26 3.32 -11.87
N ASN A 72 -2.51 2.04 -11.67
CA ASN A 72 -3.82 1.60 -11.20
C ASN A 72 -4.12 2.15 -9.80
N PHE A 73 -3.10 2.18 -8.93
CA PHE A 73 -3.24 2.77 -7.61
C PHE A 73 -3.68 4.24 -7.71
N LEU A 74 -3.01 5.01 -8.56
CA LEU A 74 -3.33 6.42 -8.72
C LEU A 74 -4.70 6.66 -9.35
N ASN A 75 -5.17 5.73 -10.16
CA ASN A 75 -6.46 5.85 -10.85
C ASN A 75 -7.63 5.30 -10.03
N SER A 76 -7.36 4.73 -8.87
CA SER A 76 -8.44 4.20 -8.04
C SER A 76 -9.16 5.32 -7.31
N ASP A 77 -10.44 5.51 -7.63
CA ASP A 77 -11.25 6.52 -6.95
C ASP A 77 -11.36 6.23 -5.47
N PHE A 78 -11.53 4.97 -5.10
CA PHE A 78 -11.66 4.60 -3.69
C PHE A 78 -10.39 4.96 -2.92
N ILE A 79 -9.23 4.64 -3.47
CA ILE A 79 -7.96 4.96 -2.81
C ILE A 79 -7.82 6.47 -2.66
N ARG A 80 -8.07 7.23 -3.74
CA ARG A 80 -7.89 8.68 -3.70
C ARG A 80 -8.89 9.37 -2.79
N GLU A 81 -10.11 8.89 -2.71
CA GLU A 81 -11.18 9.59 -1.99
C GLU A 81 -11.34 9.11 -0.56
N ILE A 82 -11.06 7.86 -0.30
CA ILE A 82 -11.31 7.26 1.02
C ILE A 82 -10.02 7.02 1.79
N GLU A 83 -9.05 6.37 1.17
CA GLU A 83 -7.84 5.94 1.89
C GLU A 83 -6.83 7.07 2.06
N ILE A 84 -6.45 7.70 0.97
CA ILE A 84 -5.38 8.71 1.00
C ILE A 84 -5.68 9.87 1.94
N PRO A 85 -6.88 10.47 1.94
CA PRO A 85 -7.13 11.58 2.85
C PRO A 85 -6.96 11.20 4.32
N ARG A 86 -7.36 9.99 4.68
CA ARG A 86 -7.24 9.51 6.06
C ARG A 86 -5.80 9.21 6.44
N ILE A 87 -5.07 8.63 5.50
CA ILE A 87 -3.65 8.34 5.70
C ILE A 87 -2.88 9.64 5.83
N GLU A 88 -3.15 10.61 4.97
CA GLU A 88 -2.47 11.89 4.97
C GLU A 88 -2.71 12.64 6.28
N ARG A 89 -3.94 12.61 6.78
CA ARG A 89 -4.25 13.30 8.04
C ARG A 89 -3.39 12.76 9.17
N ARG A 90 -3.32 11.44 9.31
CA ARG A 90 -2.54 10.84 10.38
C ARG A 90 -1.05 11.05 10.19
N PHE A 91 -0.60 11.05 8.94
CA PHE A 91 0.79 11.33 8.62
C PHE A 91 1.16 12.76 9.03
N ASP A 92 0.27 13.72 8.72
CA ASP A 92 0.51 15.12 9.10
C ASP A 92 0.54 15.31 10.61
N GLN A 93 -0.19 14.50 11.35
CA GLN A 93 -0.22 14.57 12.80
C GLN A 93 0.94 13.82 13.46
N GLY A 94 1.80 13.20 12.67
CA GLY A 94 2.93 12.44 13.21
C GLY A 94 2.53 11.12 13.82
N GLU A 95 1.33 10.62 13.52
CA GLU A 95 0.81 9.40 14.12
C GLU A 95 1.00 8.15 13.25
N LEU A 96 1.40 8.33 12.00
CA LEU A 96 1.45 7.23 11.05
C LEU A 96 2.72 7.35 10.22
N ILE A 97 3.45 6.26 10.12
CA ILE A 97 4.59 6.17 9.22
C ILE A 97 4.06 5.70 7.87
N VAL A 98 4.41 6.40 6.80
CA VAL A 98 3.96 6.06 5.45
C VAL A 98 5.15 5.61 4.62
N VAL A 99 5.02 4.41 4.04
CA VAL A 99 6.07 3.83 3.20
C VAL A 99 5.51 3.59 1.81
N PRO A 100 5.68 4.54 0.89
CA PRO A 100 5.24 4.33 -0.49
C PRO A 100 6.27 3.48 -1.23
N ILE A 101 5.80 2.46 -1.91
CA ILE A 101 6.64 1.57 -2.70
C ILE A 101 6.23 1.71 -4.16
N LEU A 102 7.16 2.15 -5.00
CA LEU A 102 6.88 2.34 -6.42
C LEU A 102 6.97 0.99 -7.13
N VAL A 103 5.83 0.40 -7.45
CA VAL A 103 5.79 -0.91 -8.08
C VAL A 103 5.65 -0.84 -9.60
N GLY A 104 5.07 0.24 -10.13
CA GLY A 104 4.91 0.41 -11.57
C GLY A 104 5.12 1.85 -11.98
N HIS A 105 5.42 2.08 -13.25
CA HIS A 105 5.63 3.43 -13.77
C HIS A 105 4.36 4.26 -13.66
N CYS A 106 4.45 5.45 -13.09
CA CYS A 106 3.31 6.35 -12.94
C CYS A 106 3.79 7.74 -12.52
N ASN A 107 2.87 8.70 -12.55
CA ASN A 107 3.17 10.09 -12.21
C ASN A 107 2.96 10.38 -10.73
N TRP A 108 3.55 9.56 -9.87
CA TRP A 108 3.36 9.69 -8.44
C TRP A 108 3.88 11.02 -7.88
N GLN A 109 4.84 11.65 -8.55
CA GLN A 109 5.41 12.92 -8.09
C GLN A 109 4.38 14.04 -8.04
N ASN A 110 3.31 13.91 -8.83
CA ASN A 110 2.26 14.91 -8.86
C ASN A 110 1.23 14.73 -7.74
N VAL A 111 1.35 13.67 -6.97
CA VAL A 111 0.45 13.41 -5.85
C VAL A 111 1.15 13.86 -4.57
N ARG A 112 0.62 14.91 -3.94
CA ARG A 112 1.25 15.53 -2.79
C ARG A 112 1.62 14.52 -1.70
N MET A 113 0.68 13.64 -1.35
CA MET A 113 0.90 12.68 -0.29
C MET A 113 2.10 11.78 -0.60
N LEU A 114 2.26 11.39 -1.85
CA LEU A 114 3.28 10.42 -2.23
C LEU A 114 4.67 11.04 -2.38
N SER A 115 4.76 12.36 -2.52
CA SER A 115 6.05 13.04 -2.67
C SER A 115 6.65 13.46 -1.34
N ARG A 116 5.91 13.37 -0.24
CA ARG A 116 6.38 13.81 1.07
C ARG A 116 7.18 12.75 1.81
N PRO A 117 6.71 11.48 1.93
CA PRO A 117 7.54 10.45 2.52
C PRO A 117 8.57 9.93 1.51
N GLN A 118 9.54 9.18 2.00
CA GLN A 118 10.58 8.62 1.15
C GLN A 118 10.01 7.48 0.30
N MET A 119 10.02 7.66 -1.02
CA MET A 119 9.58 6.62 -1.94
C MET A 119 10.59 5.47 -1.98
N VAL A 120 10.10 4.24 -2.05
CA VAL A 120 10.93 3.04 -2.12
C VAL A 120 10.68 2.35 -3.46
N PRO A 121 11.69 2.05 -4.24
CA PRO A 121 13.10 2.40 -4.02
C PRO A 121 13.32 3.90 -4.19
N GLY A 122 14.39 4.41 -3.65
CA GLY A 122 14.70 5.83 -3.71
C GLY A 122 15.10 6.35 -5.08
N LYS A 123 14.96 5.53 -6.10
CA LYS A 123 15.24 5.88 -7.50
C LYS A 123 13.94 5.87 -8.26
N PRO A 124 13.86 6.59 -9.40
CA PRO A 124 12.62 6.64 -10.16
C PRO A 124 12.22 5.34 -10.85
N THR A 125 13.04 4.30 -10.75
CA THR A 125 12.75 3.02 -11.38
C THR A 125 11.86 2.18 -10.47
N PRO A 126 10.64 1.80 -10.91
CA PRO A 126 9.76 1.01 -10.07
C PRO A 126 10.23 -0.43 -9.91
N LEU A 127 9.71 -1.08 -8.87
CA LEU A 127 10.09 -2.44 -8.55
C LEU A 127 9.82 -3.43 -9.68
N ILE A 128 8.77 -3.18 -10.46
CA ILE A 128 8.43 -4.09 -11.55
C ILE A 128 9.61 -4.25 -12.53
N SER A 129 10.39 -3.19 -12.71
CA SER A 129 11.53 -3.24 -13.61
C SER A 129 12.60 -4.21 -13.12
N TYR A 130 12.70 -4.40 -11.82
CA TYR A 130 13.65 -5.36 -11.25
C TYR A 130 13.10 -6.78 -11.29
N LEU A 131 11.79 -6.91 -11.06
CA LEU A 131 11.15 -8.23 -11.03
C LEU A 131 11.09 -8.87 -12.41
N ASP A 132 10.96 -8.06 -13.46
CA ASP A 132 10.88 -8.55 -14.82
C ASP A 132 12.25 -8.68 -15.48
N SER A 133 13.32 -8.31 -14.79
CA SER A 133 14.66 -8.43 -15.31
C SER A 133 15.11 -9.88 -15.32
N PRO A 134 15.94 -10.26 -16.31
CA PRO A 134 16.54 -11.59 -16.27
C PRO A 134 17.33 -11.76 -14.99
N ALA A 135 17.37 -12.96 -14.49
CA ALA A 135 18.16 -13.24 -13.30
C ALA A 135 19.63 -12.97 -13.59
N GLU A 136 20.29 -12.33 -12.67
CA GLU A 136 21.71 -12.04 -12.81
C GLU A 136 22.51 -12.84 -11.83
#